data_2dc1951ef96e6b8b60101c314aa68ceb
#
_entry.id   2dc1951ef96e6b8b60101c314aa68ceb
#
_cell.length_a   1.000
_cell.length_b   1.000
_cell.length_c   1.000
_cell.angle_alpha   90.00
_cell.angle_beta   90.00
_cell.angle_gamma   90.00
#
_symmetry.space_group_name_H-M   'P 1'
#
loop_
_entity.id
_entity.type
_entity.pdbx_description
1 polymer ?
#
loop_
_entity_poly.entity_id
_entity_poly.type
_entity_poly.pdbx_seq_one_letter_code
_entity_poly.pdbx_strand_id
1 'polypeptide(L)' 'MKISYRKLWVKLAERSISKVAFRRDLNIAPGTMTKLNKDEEVALSVLLRICKYLDCDIGDICEAVDH' A
#
# COMPACT_ATOMS: atom_id res chain seq x y z
N MET A 1 17.55 -3.05 -6.69
CA MET A 1 16.55 -3.00 -5.60
C MET A 1 15.14 -2.86 -6.17
N LYS A 2 14.17 -3.27 -5.43
CA LYS A 2 12.76 -3.13 -5.84
C LYS A 2 11.94 -2.65 -4.66
N ILE A 3 10.72 -2.21 -4.92
CA ILE A 3 9.79 -1.80 -3.86
C ILE A 3 9.04 -3.04 -3.34
N SER A 4 8.78 -3.07 -2.03
CA SER A 4 7.94 -4.08 -1.40
C SER A 4 6.85 -3.39 -0.59
N TYR A 5 5.62 -3.86 -0.72
CA TYR A 5 4.47 -3.36 0.04
C TYR A 5 4.04 -4.33 1.13
N ARG A 6 4.91 -5.25 1.51
CA ARG A 6 4.60 -6.24 2.55
C ARG A 6 4.12 -5.58 3.84
N LYS A 7 4.80 -4.49 4.23
CA LYS A 7 4.43 -3.76 5.45
C LYS A 7 3.00 -3.22 5.39
N LEU A 8 2.56 -2.80 4.21
CA LEU A 8 1.20 -2.32 4.01
C LEU A 8 0.18 -3.43 4.31
N TRP A 9 0.41 -4.62 3.75
CA TRP A 9 -0.51 -5.75 3.96
C TRP A 9 -0.54 -6.19 5.41
N VAL A 10 0.61 -6.20 6.08
CA VAL A 10 0.69 -6.52 7.51
C VAL A 10 -0.10 -5.50 8.33
N LYS A 11 0.06 -4.21 8.02
CA LYS A 11 -0.63 -3.15 8.74
C LYS A 11 -2.14 -3.24 8.56
N LEU A 12 -2.62 -3.53 7.35
CA LEU A 12 -4.05 -3.74 7.11
C LEU A 12 -4.58 -4.94 7.91
N ALA A 13 -3.83 -6.03 7.92
CA ALA A 13 -4.21 -7.22 8.69
C ALA A 13 -4.30 -6.92 10.18
N GLU A 14 -3.33 -6.18 10.71
CA GLU A 14 -3.33 -5.79 12.12
C GLU A 14 -4.55 -4.95 12.50
N ARG A 15 -5.06 -4.17 11.55
CA ARG A 15 -6.22 -3.31 11.78
C ARG A 15 -7.53 -3.95 11.33
N SER A 16 -7.48 -5.20 10.91
CA SER A 16 -8.64 -5.95 10.42
C SER A 16 -9.31 -5.25 9.23
N ILE A 17 -8.51 -4.63 8.35
CA ILE A 17 -8.99 -3.98 7.15
C ILE A 17 -8.72 -4.91 5.97
N SER A 18 -9.78 -5.34 5.27
CA SER A 18 -9.63 -6.17 4.08
C SER A 18 -9.10 -5.34 2.90
N LYS A 19 -8.46 -6.02 1.92
CA LYS A 19 -8.01 -5.33 0.70
C LYS A 19 -9.19 -4.71 -0.06
N VAL A 20 -10.36 -5.34 -0.02
CA VAL A 20 -11.57 -4.82 -0.66
C VAL A 20 -12.00 -3.51 0.00
N ALA A 21 -12.04 -3.47 1.33
CA ALA A 21 -12.40 -2.26 2.07
C ALA A 21 -11.38 -1.15 1.83
N PHE A 22 -10.10 -1.48 1.88
CA PHE A 22 -8.99 -0.55 1.62
C PHE A 22 -9.11 0.09 0.24
N ARG A 23 -9.32 -0.73 -0.80
CA ARG A 23 -9.46 -0.24 -2.17
C ARG A 23 -10.69 0.68 -2.31
N ARG A 24 -11.80 0.27 -1.72
CA ARG A 24 -13.06 1.02 -1.77
C ARG A 24 -12.94 2.35 -1.05
N ASP A 25 -12.42 2.34 0.18
CA ASP A 25 -12.35 3.54 1.02
C ASP A 25 -11.44 4.61 0.41
N LEU A 26 -10.37 4.19 -0.26
CA LEU A 26 -9.43 5.09 -0.90
C LEU A 26 -9.73 5.31 -2.39
N ASN A 27 -10.73 4.62 -2.92
CA ASN A 27 -11.09 4.70 -4.33
C ASN A 27 -9.89 4.45 -5.23
N ILE A 28 -9.14 3.39 -4.95
CA ILE A 28 -7.93 3.05 -5.71
C ILE A 28 -8.33 2.39 -7.03
N ALA A 29 -7.75 2.87 -8.13
CA ALA A 29 -8.00 2.31 -9.46
C ALA A 29 -7.56 0.84 -9.53
N PRO A 30 -8.25 -0.02 -10.30
CA PRO A 30 -7.88 -1.43 -10.42
C PRO A 30 -6.44 -1.65 -10.86
N GLY A 31 -5.94 -0.84 -11.80
CA GLY A 31 -4.55 -0.94 -12.27
C GLY A 31 -3.54 -0.64 -11.17
N THR A 32 -3.83 0.34 -10.33
CA THR A 32 -2.98 0.69 -9.20
C THR A 32 -3.00 -0.43 -8.16
N MET A 33 -4.16 -1.00 -7.90
CA MET A 33 -4.29 -2.12 -6.97
C MET A 33 -3.48 -3.33 -7.44
N THR A 34 -3.52 -3.60 -8.75
CA THR A 34 -2.72 -4.68 -9.36
C THR A 34 -1.23 -4.45 -9.12
N LYS A 35 -0.76 -3.21 -9.30
CA LYS A 35 0.65 -2.87 -9.07
C LYS A 35 1.04 -3.06 -7.61
N LEU A 36 0.19 -2.65 -6.68
CA LEU A 36 0.44 -2.85 -5.25
C LEU A 36 0.56 -4.34 -4.92
N ASN A 37 -0.29 -5.17 -5.51
CA ASN A 37 -0.25 -6.62 -5.29
C ASN A 37 0.99 -7.29 -5.88
N LYS A 38 1.60 -6.68 -6.90
CA LYS A 38 2.77 -7.22 -7.59
C LYS A 38 4.09 -6.56 -7.17
N ASP A 39 4.06 -5.70 -6.17
CA ASP A 39 5.24 -4.93 -5.74
C ASP A 39 5.83 -4.11 -6.88
N GLU A 40 4.96 -3.46 -7.66
CA GLU A 40 5.35 -2.56 -8.72
C GLU A 40 5.20 -1.11 -8.28
N GLU A 41 5.90 -0.20 -8.95
CA GLU A 41 5.87 1.21 -8.60
C GLU A 41 4.50 1.82 -8.83
N VAL A 42 4.06 2.60 -7.86
CA VAL A 42 2.83 3.40 -7.97
C VAL A 42 3.16 4.86 -7.70
N ALA A 43 2.27 5.76 -8.09
CA ALA A 43 2.49 7.18 -7.86
C ALA A 43 2.67 7.48 -6.38
N LEU A 44 3.60 8.38 -6.07
CA LEU A 44 3.85 8.80 -4.69
C LEU A 44 2.58 9.36 -4.05
N SER A 45 1.73 10.05 -4.84
CA SER A 45 0.47 10.59 -4.34
C SER A 45 -0.46 9.49 -3.79
N VAL A 46 -0.43 8.31 -4.38
CA VAL A 46 -1.20 7.15 -3.89
C VAL A 46 -0.67 6.74 -2.53
N LEU A 47 0.66 6.65 -2.39
CA LEU A 47 1.29 6.26 -1.13
C LEU A 47 0.97 7.26 -0.02
N LEU A 48 0.97 8.54 -0.35
CA LEU A 48 0.64 9.59 0.63
C LEU A 48 -0.82 9.50 1.10
N ARG A 49 -1.73 9.14 0.20
CA ARG A 49 -3.14 8.92 0.56
C ARG A 49 -3.28 7.72 1.50
N ILE A 50 -2.53 6.66 1.22
CA ILE A 50 -2.50 5.47 2.08
C ILE A 50 -1.98 5.83 3.47
N CYS A 51 -0.91 6.61 3.53
CA CYS A 51 -0.33 7.06 4.79
C CYS A 51 -1.35 7.86 5.61
N LYS A 52 -2.11 8.74 4.96
CA LYS A 52 -3.14 9.50 5.63
C LYS A 52 -4.25 8.59 6.17
N TYR A 53 -4.67 7.63 5.38
CA TYR A 53 -5.72 6.67 5.74
C TYR A 53 -5.31 5.85 6.96
N LEU A 54 -4.04 5.44 7.04
CA LEU A 54 -3.52 4.59 8.10
C LEU A 54 -2.83 5.38 9.22
N ASP A 55 -2.74 6.71 9.08
CA ASP A 55 -2.05 7.59 10.02
C ASP A 55 -0.63 7.10 10.32
N CYS A 56 0.16 6.99 9.25
CA CYS A 56 1.54 6.49 9.34
C CYS A 56 2.45 7.15 8.31
N ASP A 57 3.71 6.80 8.32
CA ASP A 57 4.70 7.33 7.39
C ASP A 57 4.94 6.34 6.24
N ILE A 58 5.59 6.80 5.17
CA ILE A 58 5.87 5.98 3.98
C ILE A 58 6.66 4.72 4.37
N GLY A 59 7.67 4.86 5.22
CA GLY A 59 8.46 3.71 5.67
C GLY A 59 7.68 2.65 6.43
N ASP A 60 6.45 2.98 6.85
CA ASP A 60 5.59 2.03 7.56
C ASP A 60 4.77 1.17 6.60
N ILE A 61 4.71 1.52 5.32
CA ILE A 61 3.88 0.80 4.34
C ILE A 61 4.69 0.20 3.19
N CYS A 62 5.92 0.64 2.99
CA CYS A 62 6.76 0.09 1.92
C CYS A 62 8.22 0.21 2.28
N GLU A 63 9.06 -0.52 1.54
CA GLU A 63 10.49 -0.48 1.73
C GLU A 63 11.20 -0.89 0.45
N ALA A 64 12.45 -0.48 0.31
CA ALA A 64 13.31 -0.95 -0.76
C ALA A 64 13.92 -2.28 -0.32
N VAL A 65 13.80 -3.29 -1.15
CA VAL A 65 14.36 -4.61 -0.86
C VAL A 65 15.28 -5.04 -1.98
N ASP A 66 16.28 -5.82 -1.62
CA ASP A 66 17.23 -6.41 -2.53
C ASP A 66 16.80 -7.86 -2.76
N HIS A 67 16.74 -8.30 -4.02
CA HIS A 67 16.29 -9.66 -4.25
C HIS A 67 17.07 -10.36 -5.34
#